data_b7a04cc7ad41c11f4eb1c37c01c0efbf
#
_entry.id   b7a04cc7ad41c11f4eb1c37c01c0efbf
#
_cell.length_a   1.000
_cell.length_b   1.000
_cell.length_c   1.000
_cell.angle_alpha   90.00
_cell.angle_beta   90.00
_cell.angle_gamma   90.00
#
_symmetry.space_group_name_H-M   'P 1'
#
loop_
_entity.id
_entity.type
_entity.pdbx_description
1 polymer ?
#
loop_
_entity_poly.entity_id
_entity_poly.type
_entity_poly.pdbx_seq_one_letter_code
_entity_poly.pdbx_strand_id
1 'polypeptide(L)'
;VIIIFFYIFINIYDFIKKNINVKLILKEFSLIAVSLIFIMFLIGYFTINVDDGLGWGYGHFNYNLNSFFNPSGNNYVSSFNWSQFLPEQQYQNNEIEGFSYLGIVGILFFGLFFVNFFYKKYQIFYDNYKILIISLLFLILATSHNVNLGDNNLFSIPINNLIYALLSSIRASGRLIWPVYYLIFIFGIIFVFKMFKDKNPTIIILILLFIQIFDISSGLLNYRFGYQYIDKTNQEIKSKIWNGLSKNFDQIRMITPKNQSFIYNKLSRYLLEENFKKTDIAYLARVNRQSVISKKYELINLFNQKNFEIFEKTIFISNNTNIVRNLYYLYKNELYYYYRDNLWIISAVSLDV
;
A
#
# COMPACT_ATOMS: atom_id res chain seq x y z
N VAL A 1 5.55 -13.45 -4.13
CA VAL A 1 4.54 -13.55 -5.19
C VAL A 1 5.20 -13.31 -6.56
N ILE A 2 5.80 -12.14 -6.84
CA ILE A 2 6.40 -11.79 -8.15
C ILE A 2 7.43 -12.82 -8.62
N ILE A 3 8.39 -13.21 -7.76
CA ILE A 3 9.43 -14.22 -8.08
C ILE A 3 8.79 -15.56 -8.47
N ILE A 4 7.71 -15.95 -7.80
CA ILE A 4 6.99 -17.18 -8.09
C ILE A 4 6.31 -17.12 -9.46
N PHE A 5 5.70 -15.99 -9.80
CA PHE A 5 5.14 -15.80 -11.15
C PHE A 5 6.24 -15.90 -12.22
N PHE A 6 7.39 -15.26 -12.03
CA PHE A 6 8.53 -15.39 -12.95
C PHE A 6 8.95 -16.85 -13.10
N TYR A 7 9.11 -17.58 -12.00
CA TYR A 7 9.47 -18.98 -12.01
C TYR A 7 8.45 -19.83 -12.77
N ILE A 8 7.16 -19.67 -12.47
CA ILE A 8 6.07 -20.39 -13.15
C ILE A 8 6.10 -20.13 -14.65
N PHE A 9 6.15 -18.87 -15.07
CA PHE A 9 6.12 -18.52 -16.49
C PHE A 9 7.34 -19.00 -17.26
N ILE A 10 8.54 -18.93 -16.67
CA ILE A 10 9.75 -19.48 -17.31
C ILE A 10 9.60 -20.99 -17.52
N ASN A 11 9.13 -21.71 -16.51
CA ASN A 11 8.96 -23.17 -16.60
C ASN A 11 7.86 -23.58 -17.58
N ILE A 12 6.72 -22.89 -17.61
CA ILE A 12 5.66 -23.12 -18.62
C ILE A 12 6.22 -22.92 -20.03
N TYR A 13 6.99 -21.87 -20.23
CA TYR A 13 7.60 -21.61 -21.53
C TYR A 13 8.59 -22.69 -21.94
N ASP A 14 9.50 -23.13 -21.05
CA ASP A 14 10.50 -24.17 -21.33
C ASP A 14 9.81 -25.55 -21.56
N PHE A 15 8.68 -25.79 -20.92
CA PHE A 15 7.80 -26.92 -21.19
C PHE A 15 7.22 -26.91 -22.61
N ILE A 16 6.65 -25.76 -23.05
CA ILE A 16 6.08 -25.63 -24.41
C ILE A 16 7.15 -25.90 -25.46
N LYS A 17 8.41 -25.54 -25.21
CA LYS A 17 9.54 -25.87 -26.11
C LYS A 17 10.08 -27.32 -25.99
N LYS A 18 9.47 -28.16 -25.18
CA LYS A 18 9.90 -29.55 -24.94
C LYS A 18 11.33 -29.72 -24.42
N ASN A 19 11.88 -28.69 -23.79
CA ASN A 19 13.26 -28.68 -23.29
C ASN A 19 13.39 -29.24 -21.86
N ILE A 20 12.28 -29.48 -21.16
CA ILE A 20 12.31 -29.96 -19.77
C ILE A 20 11.32 -31.08 -19.52
N ASN A 21 11.68 -31.97 -18.61
CA ASN A 21 10.83 -33.09 -18.19
C ASN A 21 9.64 -32.58 -17.36
N VAL A 22 8.42 -32.84 -17.84
CA VAL A 22 7.15 -32.45 -17.18
C VAL A 22 7.10 -32.87 -15.72
N LYS A 23 7.59 -34.09 -15.41
CA LYS A 23 7.58 -34.61 -14.03
C LYS A 23 8.42 -33.77 -13.08
N LEU A 24 9.54 -33.22 -13.57
CA LEU A 24 10.41 -32.34 -12.78
C LEU A 24 9.71 -31.01 -12.48
N ILE A 25 9.10 -30.40 -13.51
CA ILE A 25 8.34 -29.14 -13.34
C ILE A 25 7.19 -29.32 -12.35
N LEU A 26 6.42 -30.40 -12.50
CA LEU A 26 5.31 -30.68 -11.58
C LEU A 26 5.77 -30.90 -10.15
N LYS A 27 6.90 -31.59 -9.95
CA LYS A 27 7.49 -31.80 -8.63
C LYS A 27 7.90 -30.49 -7.99
N GLU A 28 8.63 -29.63 -8.71
CA GLU A 28 9.09 -28.33 -8.19
C GLU A 28 7.91 -27.38 -7.93
N PHE A 29 6.94 -27.35 -8.84
CA PHE A 29 5.73 -26.55 -8.68
C PHE A 29 4.92 -27.01 -7.46
N SER A 30 4.75 -28.32 -7.28
CA SER A 30 4.06 -28.89 -6.12
C SER A 30 4.77 -28.53 -4.81
N LEU A 31 6.10 -28.61 -4.78
CA LEU A 31 6.87 -28.24 -3.60
C LEU A 31 6.69 -26.76 -3.23
N ILE A 32 6.76 -25.86 -4.21
CA ILE A 32 6.56 -24.43 -4.01
C ILE A 32 5.13 -24.16 -3.54
N ALA A 33 4.13 -24.76 -4.18
CA ALA A 33 2.72 -24.58 -3.82
C ALA A 33 2.42 -25.08 -2.40
N VAL A 34 2.90 -26.27 -2.04
CA VAL A 34 2.72 -26.83 -0.69
C VAL A 34 3.42 -25.95 0.35
N SER A 35 4.65 -25.50 0.08
CA SER A 35 5.37 -24.61 1.00
C SER A 35 4.65 -23.29 1.20
N LEU A 36 4.10 -22.70 0.15
CA LEU A 36 3.31 -21.48 0.23
C LEU A 36 2.03 -21.66 1.04
N ILE A 37 1.26 -22.72 0.73
CA ILE A 37 0.02 -23.03 1.45
C ILE A 37 0.33 -23.25 2.93
N PHE A 38 1.42 -23.95 3.24
CA PHE A 38 1.85 -24.19 4.61
C PHE A 38 2.21 -22.89 5.33
N ILE A 39 2.98 -22.01 4.69
CA ILE A 39 3.30 -20.68 5.26
C ILE A 39 2.01 -19.86 5.46
N MET A 40 1.11 -19.83 4.48
CA MET A 40 -0.16 -19.12 4.57
C MET A 40 -1.03 -19.68 5.71
N PHE A 41 -1.00 -21.00 5.94
CA PHE A 41 -1.67 -21.61 7.09
C PHE A 41 -1.06 -21.15 8.43
N LEU A 42 0.27 -21.20 8.54
CA LEU A 42 0.98 -20.78 9.77
C LEU A 42 0.71 -19.33 10.15
N ILE A 43 0.62 -18.41 9.19
CA ILE A 43 0.33 -16.99 9.44
C ILE A 43 -1.17 -16.69 9.59
N GLY A 44 -2.03 -17.74 9.61
CA GLY A 44 -3.47 -17.57 9.80
C GLY A 44 -4.22 -16.98 8.60
N TYR A 45 -3.65 -17.05 7.39
CA TYR A 45 -4.27 -16.46 6.20
C TYR A 45 -5.67 -17.01 5.90
N PHE A 46 -5.90 -18.30 6.16
CA PHE A 46 -7.18 -18.97 5.91
C PHE A 46 -8.21 -18.75 7.03
N THR A 47 -7.84 -18.12 8.14
CA THR A 47 -8.78 -17.77 9.23
C THR A 47 -9.47 -16.43 8.99
N ILE A 48 -9.03 -15.67 7.98
CA ILE A 48 -9.62 -14.39 7.61
C ILE A 48 -10.87 -14.64 6.79
N ASN A 49 -12.03 -14.20 7.26
CA ASN A 49 -13.26 -14.25 6.48
C ASN A 49 -13.13 -13.38 5.24
N VAL A 50 -13.29 -13.99 4.07
CA VAL A 50 -13.06 -13.36 2.76
C VAL A 50 -14.04 -12.22 2.48
N ASP A 51 -15.24 -12.29 3.05
CA ASP A 51 -16.33 -11.32 2.80
C ASP A 51 -16.02 -9.89 3.23
N ASP A 52 -15.12 -9.71 4.17
CA ASP A 52 -14.81 -8.40 4.75
C ASP A 52 -13.62 -7.69 4.09
N GLY A 53 -12.84 -8.37 3.29
CA GLY A 53 -11.63 -7.85 2.64
C GLY A 53 -11.80 -7.40 1.18
N LEU A 54 -12.96 -7.67 0.57
CA LEU A 54 -13.20 -7.45 -0.86
C LEU A 54 -13.54 -6.00 -1.24
N GLY A 55 -13.85 -5.14 -0.27
CA GLY A 55 -14.34 -3.78 -0.54
C GLY A 55 -13.43 -2.91 -1.43
N TRP A 56 -12.17 -3.30 -1.59
CA TRP A 56 -11.17 -2.65 -2.44
C TRP A 56 -10.37 -3.74 -3.17
N GLY A 57 -11.07 -4.50 -4.02
CA GLY A 57 -10.55 -5.68 -4.67
C GLY A 57 -9.65 -5.39 -5.87
N TYR A 58 -9.46 -6.43 -6.69
CA TYR A 58 -8.68 -6.36 -7.92
C TYR A 58 -9.17 -5.24 -8.84
N GLY A 59 -8.25 -4.41 -9.33
CA GLY A 59 -8.57 -3.30 -10.23
C GLY A 59 -8.88 -1.97 -9.53
N HIS A 60 -8.89 -1.92 -8.18
CA HIS A 60 -9.02 -0.64 -7.49
C HIS A 60 -7.71 0.15 -7.49
N PHE A 61 -6.60 -0.52 -7.24
CA PHE A 61 -5.25 0.07 -7.30
C PHE A 61 -4.51 -0.49 -8.53
N ASN A 62 -5.03 -0.18 -9.71
CA ASN A 62 -4.49 -0.63 -10.97
C ASN A 62 -3.33 0.26 -11.46
N TYR A 63 -2.68 -0.20 -12.52
CA TYR A 63 -1.67 0.52 -13.25
C TYR A 63 -2.33 1.34 -14.38
N ASN A 64 -1.98 2.61 -14.47
CA ASN A 64 -2.36 3.47 -15.58
C ASN A 64 -1.31 3.38 -16.69
N LEU A 65 -1.74 3.24 -17.94
CA LEU A 65 -0.85 3.05 -19.08
C LEU A 65 0.11 4.22 -19.31
N ASN A 66 -0.20 5.43 -18.83
CA ASN A 66 0.70 6.57 -18.91
C ASN A 66 1.64 6.71 -17.71
N SER A 67 1.56 5.84 -16.69
CA SER A 67 2.36 5.99 -15.45
C SER A 67 3.87 6.00 -15.67
N PHE A 68 4.37 5.40 -16.74
CA PHE A 68 5.79 5.51 -17.11
C PHE A 68 6.22 6.92 -17.49
N PHE A 69 5.30 7.75 -17.98
CA PHE A 69 5.52 9.09 -18.47
C PHE A 69 4.96 10.18 -17.55
N ASN A 70 4.11 9.80 -16.61
CA ASN A 70 3.43 10.72 -15.71
C ASN A 70 4.24 10.93 -14.42
N PRO A 71 4.83 12.14 -14.22
CA PRO A 71 5.62 12.43 -13.02
C PRO A 71 4.80 12.85 -11.81
N SER A 72 3.48 12.83 -11.88
CA SER A 72 2.62 13.28 -10.78
C SER A 72 2.71 12.35 -9.58
N GLY A 73 2.96 12.89 -8.40
CA GLY A 73 3.07 12.17 -7.14
C GLY A 73 2.27 12.81 -6.01
N ASN A 74 2.22 12.12 -4.88
CA ASN A 74 1.54 12.57 -3.67
C ASN A 74 2.35 12.19 -2.42
N ASN A 75 2.47 13.11 -1.47
CA ASN A 75 3.19 12.93 -0.22
C ASN A 75 2.30 12.96 1.03
N TYR A 76 1.02 12.60 0.93
CA TYR A 76 -0.01 12.70 1.98
C TYR A 76 -0.46 14.13 2.36
N VAL A 77 0.27 15.15 1.93
CA VAL A 77 -0.03 16.57 2.22
C VAL A 77 -0.55 17.27 0.98
N SER A 78 0.13 17.02 -0.15
CA SER A 78 -0.18 17.65 -1.44
C SER A 78 0.26 16.77 -2.60
N SER A 79 -0.33 16.97 -3.75
CA SER A 79 0.22 16.52 -5.02
C SER A 79 1.49 17.30 -5.35
N PHE A 80 2.41 16.70 -6.06
CA PHE A 80 3.64 17.32 -6.52
C PHE A 80 4.18 16.63 -7.76
N ASN A 81 5.06 17.33 -8.48
CA ASN A 81 5.73 16.81 -9.67
C ASN A 81 7.07 16.17 -9.32
N TRP A 82 7.29 14.93 -9.75
CA TRP A 82 8.59 14.26 -9.61
C TRP A 82 9.63 14.77 -10.59
N SER A 83 9.23 15.28 -11.77
CA SER A 83 10.14 15.69 -12.83
C SER A 83 10.46 17.18 -12.77
N GLN A 84 11.71 17.50 -13.09
CA GLN A 84 12.12 18.87 -13.40
C GLN A 84 11.82 19.25 -14.86
N PHE A 85 11.63 18.26 -15.74
CA PHE A 85 11.50 18.47 -17.18
C PHE A 85 10.08 18.29 -17.68
N LEU A 86 9.34 17.33 -17.14
CA LEU A 86 8.00 17.03 -17.60
C LEU A 86 6.94 17.68 -16.71
N PRO A 87 5.86 18.21 -17.29
CA PRO A 87 4.76 18.79 -16.53
C PRO A 87 3.96 17.71 -15.80
N GLU A 88 3.33 18.11 -14.71
CA GLU A 88 2.37 17.29 -13.97
C GLU A 88 1.19 16.94 -14.89
N GLN A 89 0.76 15.67 -14.81
CA GLN A 89 -0.39 15.16 -15.55
C GLN A 89 -1.44 14.66 -14.56
N GLN A 90 -2.70 14.80 -14.92
CA GLN A 90 -3.79 14.29 -14.10
C GLN A 90 -3.84 12.76 -14.16
N TYR A 91 -4.27 12.13 -13.06
CA TYR A 91 -4.46 10.70 -12.93
C TYR A 91 -5.57 10.41 -11.92
N GLN A 92 -6.15 9.21 -11.98
CA GLN A 92 -7.19 8.83 -11.04
C GLN A 92 -6.60 8.57 -9.64
N ASN A 93 -7.30 9.02 -8.61
CA ASN A 93 -6.84 8.93 -7.20
C ASN A 93 -6.50 7.51 -6.71
N ASN A 94 -6.98 6.47 -7.39
CA ASN A 94 -6.76 5.08 -7.02
C ASN A 94 -5.42 4.52 -7.55
N GLU A 95 -4.72 5.22 -8.42
CA GLU A 95 -3.56 4.72 -9.18
C GLU A 95 -2.22 4.94 -8.47
N ILE A 96 -2.23 5.47 -7.25
CA ILE A 96 -1.03 5.73 -6.44
C ILE A 96 -0.13 4.48 -6.30
N GLU A 97 -0.73 3.31 -6.18
CA GLU A 97 -0.01 2.04 -6.02
C GLU A 97 0.67 1.57 -7.33
N GLY A 98 0.22 2.08 -8.47
CA GLY A 98 0.80 1.83 -9.80
C GLY A 98 1.83 2.88 -10.23
N PHE A 99 2.20 3.81 -9.36
CA PHE A 99 3.20 4.83 -9.68
C PHE A 99 4.52 4.20 -10.13
N SER A 100 4.97 4.59 -11.32
CA SER A 100 6.16 4.02 -11.97
C SER A 100 6.83 4.98 -12.95
N TYR A 101 6.81 6.27 -12.63
CA TYR A 101 7.48 7.27 -13.45
C TYR A 101 8.95 6.88 -13.72
N LEU A 102 9.31 6.76 -15.00
CA LEU A 102 10.62 6.27 -15.41
C LEU A 102 11.72 7.35 -15.25
N GLY A 103 11.37 8.63 -15.18
CA GLY A 103 12.31 9.71 -15.36
C GLY A 103 12.78 9.83 -16.81
N ILE A 104 13.44 10.93 -17.13
CA ILE A 104 13.87 11.22 -18.51
C ILE A 104 14.77 10.13 -19.08
N VAL A 105 15.72 9.63 -18.29
CA VAL A 105 16.64 8.58 -18.76
C VAL A 105 15.93 7.24 -18.93
N GLY A 106 15.03 6.90 -18.02
CA GLY A 106 14.21 5.71 -18.17
C GLY A 106 13.29 5.76 -19.39
N ILE A 107 12.72 6.92 -19.70
CA ILE A 107 11.93 7.15 -20.92
C ILE A 107 12.82 7.01 -22.17
N LEU A 108 14.04 7.53 -22.13
CA LEU A 108 15.03 7.32 -23.21
C LEU A 108 15.31 5.82 -23.39
N PHE A 109 15.56 5.08 -22.31
CA PHE A 109 15.80 3.64 -22.39
C PHE A 109 14.61 2.88 -22.93
N PHE A 110 13.40 3.26 -22.53
CA PHE A 110 12.16 2.70 -23.05
C PHE A 110 12.02 2.95 -24.56
N GLY A 111 12.32 4.17 -25.03
CA GLY A 111 12.33 4.48 -26.45
C GLY A 111 13.39 3.68 -27.23
N LEU A 112 14.61 3.57 -26.68
CA LEU A 112 15.68 2.76 -27.27
C LEU A 112 15.31 1.27 -27.35
N PHE A 113 14.54 0.78 -26.40
CA PHE A 113 13.96 -0.56 -26.44
C PHE A 113 13.13 -0.77 -27.71
N PHE A 114 12.19 0.12 -28.02
CA PHE A 114 11.37 0.02 -29.22
C PHE A 114 12.18 0.15 -30.49
N VAL A 115 13.08 1.12 -30.56
CA VAL A 115 13.97 1.29 -31.73
C VAL A 115 14.77 0.01 -31.99
N ASN A 116 15.35 -0.59 -30.97
CA ASN A 116 16.11 -1.83 -31.12
C ASN A 116 15.23 -3.02 -31.50
N PHE A 117 14.01 -3.08 -30.97
CA PHE A 117 13.04 -4.13 -31.30
C PHE A 117 12.66 -4.12 -32.77
N PHE A 118 12.39 -2.94 -33.35
CA PHE A 118 11.99 -2.81 -34.75
C PHE A 118 13.18 -2.95 -35.72
N TYR A 119 14.32 -2.39 -35.41
CA TYR A 119 15.46 -2.40 -36.31
C TYR A 119 16.37 -3.61 -36.16
N LYS A 120 16.12 -4.52 -35.22
CA LYS A 120 16.87 -5.75 -34.99
C LYS A 120 18.40 -5.58 -34.89
N LYS A 121 18.86 -4.38 -34.60
CA LYS A 121 20.28 -4.02 -34.65
C LYS A 121 21.15 -4.71 -33.61
N TYR A 122 20.53 -5.00 -32.42
CA TYR A 122 21.19 -5.70 -31.35
C TYR A 122 20.28 -6.87 -30.92
N GLN A 123 20.74 -8.09 -30.99
CA GLN A 123 19.95 -9.30 -30.74
C GLN A 123 19.54 -9.50 -29.27
N ILE A 124 19.73 -8.50 -28.42
CA ILE A 124 19.48 -8.58 -26.98
C ILE A 124 18.08 -9.12 -26.67
N PHE A 125 17.08 -8.70 -27.45
CA PHE A 125 15.67 -9.06 -27.19
C PHE A 125 15.27 -10.40 -27.78
N TYR A 126 15.87 -10.80 -28.90
CA TYR A 126 15.57 -12.10 -29.49
C TYR A 126 16.07 -13.23 -28.62
N ASP A 127 17.23 -13.04 -27.98
CA ASP A 127 17.78 -14.03 -27.05
C ASP A 127 16.97 -14.10 -25.73
N ASN A 128 16.27 -12.99 -25.38
CA ASN A 128 15.54 -12.85 -24.12
C ASN A 128 14.02 -12.67 -24.29
N TYR A 129 13.45 -13.12 -25.42
CA TYR A 129 12.01 -12.95 -25.68
C TYR A 129 11.10 -13.54 -24.60
N LYS A 130 11.55 -14.55 -23.83
CA LYS A 130 10.86 -15.07 -22.66
C LYS A 130 10.57 -13.97 -21.63
N ILE A 131 11.58 -13.13 -21.38
CA ILE A 131 11.45 -12.02 -20.43
C ILE A 131 10.43 -11.00 -20.95
N LEU A 132 10.38 -10.78 -22.27
CA LEU A 132 9.40 -9.89 -22.88
C LEU A 132 7.96 -10.41 -22.71
N ILE A 133 7.74 -11.70 -22.95
CA ILE A 133 6.41 -12.33 -22.73
C ILE A 133 6.00 -12.19 -21.28
N ILE A 134 6.91 -12.47 -20.34
CA ILE A 134 6.64 -12.34 -18.92
C ILE A 134 6.34 -10.88 -18.55
N SER A 135 7.09 -9.93 -19.10
CA SER A 135 6.86 -8.48 -18.90
C SER A 135 5.48 -8.06 -19.38
N LEU A 136 5.05 -8.55 -20.54
CA LEU A 136 3.71 -8.31 -21.07
C LEU A 136 2.62 -8.87 -20.15
N LEU A 137 2.80 -10.09 -19.64
CA LEU A 137 1.87 -10.67 -18.67
C LEU A 137 1.79 -9.86 -17.37
N PHE A 138 2.92 -9.37 -16.85
CA PHE A 138 2.92 -8.45 -15.70
C PHE A 138 2.21 -7.14 -16.01
N LEU A 139 2.39 -6.57 -17.20
CA LEU A 139 1.68 -5.39 -17.64
C LEU A 139 0.15 -5.61 -17.65
N ILE A 140 -0.31 -6.72 -18.25
CA ILE A 140 -1.73 -7.08 -18.30
C ILE A 140 -2.30 -7.27 -16.88
N LEU A 141 -1.61 -7.96 -16.00
CA LEU A 141 -2.04 -8.15 -14.62
C LEU A 141 -2.02 -6.84 -13.83
N ALA A 142 -1.09 -5.93 -14.11
CA ALA A 142 -0.98 -4.64 -13.46
C ALA A 142 -2.12 -3.70 -13.86
N THR A 143 -2.47 -3.63 -15.14
CA THR A 143 -3.60 -2.82 -15.64
C THR A 143 -4.95 -3.34 -15.15
N SER A 144 -5.01 -4.62 -14.75
CA SER A 144 -6.23 -5.29 -14.29
C SER A 144 -7.33 -5.36 -15.36
N HIS A 145 -8.58 -5.46 -14.91
CA HIS A 145 -9.76 -5.45 -15.77
C HIS A 145 -10.24 -4.03 -16.16
N ASN A 146 -9.69 -3.01 -15.51
CA ASN A 146 -9.98 -1.60 -15.80
C ASN A 146 -8.74 -0.97 -16.43
N VAL A 147 -8.76 -0.78 -17.74
CA VAL A 147 -7.63 -0.22 -18.48
C VAL A 147 -7.79 1.28 -18.59
N ASN A 148 -6.89 2.02 -17.94
CA ASN A 148 -6.91 3.48 -17.89
C ASN A 148 -5.72 4.09 -18.63
N LEU A 149 -5.95 5.25 -19.24
CA LEU A 149 -4.92 6.10 -19.84
C LEU A 149 -5.15 7.56 -19.40
N GLY A 150 -4.30 8.08 -18.53
CA GLY A 150 -4.55 9.37 -17.87
C GLY A 150 -5.87 9.33 -17.08
N ASP A 151 -6.72 10.32 -17.25
CA ASP A 151 -8.02 10.40 -16.58
C ASP A 151 -9.10 9.50 -17.20
N ASN A 152 -8.83 8.95 -18.39
CA ASN A 152 -9.84 8.25 -19.16
C ASN A 152 -9.76 6.74 -18.88
N ASN A 153 -10.90 6.13 -18.57
CA ASN A 153 -11.06 4.69 -18.67
C ASN A 153 -11.28 4.32 -20.14
N LEU A 154 -10.34 3.57 -20.72
CA LEU A 154 -10.42 3.14 -22.13
C LEU A 154 -11.47 2.03 -22.29
N PHE A 155 -11.43 1.03 -21.42
CA PHE A 155 -12.41 -0.04 -21.36
C PHE A 155 -12.30 -0.82 -20.05
N SER A 156 -13.39 -1.50 -19.70
CA SER A 156 -13.48 -2.40 -18.56
C SER A 156 -13.93 -3.78 -19.01
N ILE A 157 -13.17 -4.81 -18.66
CA ILE A 157 -13.50 -6.19 -18.99
C ILE A 157 -14.36 -6.78 -17.87
N PRO A 158 -15.59 -7.25 -18.15
CA PRO A 158 -16.41 -7.89 -17.13
C PRO A 158 -15.75 -9.19 -16.67
N ILE A 159 -15.53 -9.31 -15.35
CA ILE A 159 -14.92 -10.49 -14.74
C ILE A 159 -15.98 -11.23 -13.92
N ASN A 160 -16.01 -12.57 -14.04
CA ASN A 160 -16.84 -13.43 -13.21
C ASN A 160 -16.49 -13.26 -11.72
N ASN A 161 -17.49 -13.34 -10.84
CA ASN A 161 -17.31 -13.14 -9.39
C ASN A 161 -16.28 -14.09 -8.77
N LEU A 162 -16.18 -15.33 -9.24
CA LEU A 162 -15.18 -16.31 -8.78
C LEU A 162 -13.75 -15.82 -9.11
N ILE A 163 -13.53 -15.40 -10.36
CA ILE A 163 -12.24 -14.89 -10.83
C ILE A 163 -11.91 -13.58 -10.10
N TYR A 164 -12.90 -12.70 -9.93
CA TYR A 164 -12.72 -11.48 -9.17
C TYR A 164 -12.30 -11.74 -7.72
N ALA A 165 -12.94 -12.68 -7.03
CA ALA A 165 -12.58 -13.07 -5.67
C ALA A 165 -11.14 -13.59 -5.58
N LEU A 166 -10.73 -14.46 -6.50
CA LEU A 166 -9.35 -14.98 -6.57
C LEU A 166 -8.34 -13.87 -6.81
N LEU A 167 -8.58 -13.00 -7.79
CA LEU A 167 -7.68 -11.89 -8.13
C LEU A 167 -7.68 -10.79 -7.08
N SER A 168 -8.74 -10.64 -6.28
CA SER A 168 -8.84 -9.65 -5.20
C SER A 168 -7.85 -9.89 -4.05
N SER A 169 -7.22 -11.08 -3.99
CA SER A 169 -6.03 -11.30 -3.16
C SER A 169 -4.87 -10.38 -3.57
N ILE A 170 -4.81 -9.97 -4.85
CA ILE A 170 -3.85 -9.01 -5.42
C ILE A 170 -4.48 -7.62 -5.41
N ARG A 171 -4.69 -7.06 -4.22
CA ARG A 171 -5.35 -5.75 -4.05
C ARG A 171 -4.67 -4.62 -4.82
N ALA A 172 -3.33 -4.55 -4.76
CA ALA A 172 -2.51 -3.54 -5.40
C ALA A 172 -1.90 -4.09 -6.69
N SER A 173 -2.75 -4.37 -7.69
CA SER A 173 -2.31 -4.93 -8.98
C SER A 173 -1.30 -4.02 -9.69
N GLY A 174 -1.42 -2.71 -9.55
CA GLY A 174 -0.49 -1.74 -10.13
C GLY A 174 0.98 -1.98 -9.77
N ARG A 175 1.27 -2.54 -8.59
CA ARG A 175 2.66 -2.88 -8.18
C ARG A 175 3.29 -3.99 -9.03
N LEU A 176 2.49 -4.77 -9.76
CA LEU A 176 3.01 -5.81 -10.65
C LEU A 176 3.77 -5.23 -11.85
N ILE A 177 3.69 -3.93 -12.10
CA ILE A 177 4.50 -3.27 -13.13
C ILE A 177 5.98 -3.10 -12.74
N TRP A 178 6.33 -3.13 -11.45
CA TRP A 178 7.69 -2.87 -10.99
C TRP A 178 8.77 -3.78 -11.60
N PRO A 179 8.56 -5.08 -11.83
CA PRO A 179 9.52 -5.89 -12.56
C PRO A 179 9.82 -5.34 -13.96
N VAL A 180 8.80 -4.89 -14.67
CA VAL A 180 8.95 -4.29 -16.01
C VAL A 180 9.72 -2.98 -15.92
N TYR A 181 9.41 -2.15 -14.93
CA TYR A 181 10.14 -0.92 -14.63
C TYR A 181 11.64 -1.17 -14.46
N TYR A 182 12.04 -2.11 -13.62
CA TYR A 182 13.47 -2.42 -13.43
C TYR A 182 14.12 -3.04 -14.68
N LEU A 183 13.41 -3.86 -15.43
CA LEU A 183 13.91 -4.45 -16.66
C LEU A 183 14.24 -3.39 -17.71
N ILE A 184 13.45 -2.33 -17.81
CA ILE A 184 13.74 -1.19 -18.73
C ILE A 184 15.10 -0.60 -18.41
N PHE A 185 15.43 -0.36 -17.14
CA PHE A 185 16.74 0.17 -16.74
C PHE A 185 17.86 -0.83 -16.99
N ILE A 186 17.68 -2.10 -16.65
CA ILE A 186 18.69 -3.15 -16.86
C ILE A 186 19.01 -3.27 -18.35
N PHE A 187 17.99 -3.38 -19.21
CA PHE A 187 18.20 -3.44 -20.65
C PHE A 187 18.78 -2.15 -21.23
N GLY A 188 18.37 -0.99 -20.72
CA GLY A 188 18.92 0.30 -21.12
C GLY A 188 20.41 0.39 -20.82
N ILE A 189 20.84 -0.01 -19.65
CA ILE A 189 22.27 -0.05 -19.26
C ILE A 189 23.04 -1.02 -20.17
N ILE A 190 22.54 -2.24 -20.36
CA ILE A 190 23.17 -3.24 -21.23
C ILE A 190 23.28 -2.69 -22.66
N PHE A 191 22.25 -2.00 -23.13
CA PHE A 191 22.23 -1.39 -24.46
C PHE A 191 23.31 -0.31 -24.60
N VAL A 192 23.45 0.58 -23.62
CA VAL A 192 24.51 1.60 -23.62
C VAL A 192 25.89 0.95 -23.64
N PHE A 193 26.16 -0.09 -22.86
CA PHE A 193 27.44 -0.81 -22.89
C PHE A 193 27.71 -1.44 -24.27
N LYS A 194 26.71 -2.00 -24.93
CA LYS A 194 26.86 -2.60 -26.26
C LYS A 194 27.04 -1.53 -27.37
N MET A 195 26.30 -0.42 -27.27
CA MET A 195 26.31 0.65 -28.24
C MET A 195 27.62 1.46 -28.23
N PHE A 196 28.16 1.68 -27.03
CA PHE A 196 29.35 2.51 -26.82
C PHE A 196 30.57 1.68 -26.42
N LYS A 197 30.65 0.43 -26.90
CA LYS A 197 31.74 -0.51 -26.56
C LYS A 197 33.14 0.09 -26.76
N ASP A 198 33.33 0.84 -27.83
CA ASP A 198 34.61 1.45 -28.21
C ASP A 198 34.84 2.86 -27.60
N LYS A 199 33.84 3.35 -26.84
CA LYS A 199 33.90 4.62 -26.09
C LYS A 199 33.68 4.28 -24.62
N ASN A 200 34.13 5.07 -23.72
CA ASN A 200 33.99 4.74 -22.29
C ASN A 200 32.48 4.71 -21.84
N PRO A 201 31.81 3.56 -21.89
CA PRO A 201 30.39 3.47 -21.57
C PRO A 201 30.08 3.83 -20.12
N THR A 202 31.05 3.67 -19.22
CA THR A 202 30.90 4.02 -17.80
C THR A 202 30.69 5.52 -17.62
N ILE A 203 31.44 6.36 -18.34
CA ILE A 203 31.23 7.82 -18.28
C ILE A 203 29.84 8.19 -18.79
N ILE A 204 29.37 7.54 -19.84
CA ILE A 204 28.03 7.80 -20.39
C ILE A 204 26.96 7.43 -19.38
N ILE A 205 27.09 6.27 -18.71
CA ILE A 205 26.16 5.86 -17.66
C ILE A 205 26.17 6.84 -16.48
N LEU A 206 27.33 7.34 -16.07
CA LEU A 206 27.42 8.34 -15.00
C LEU A 206 26.73 9.66 -15.38
N ILE A 207 26.87 10.12 -16.62
CA ILE A 207 26.17 11.30 -17.14
C ILE A 207 24.65 11.05 -17.12
N LEU A 208 24.19 9.91 -17.63
CA LEU A 208 22.78 9.54 -17.61
C LEU A 208 22.23 9.45 -16.19
N LEU A 209 22.99 8.87 -15.26
CA LEU A 209 22.62 8.82 -13.85
C LEU A 209 22.46 10.22 -13.25
N PHE A 210 23.38 11.13 -13.55
CA PHE A 210 23.28 12.51 -13.08
C PHE A 210 22.02 13.20 -13.62
N ILE A 211 21.71 13.03 -14.92
CA ILE A 211 20.49 13.57 -15.55
C ILE A 211 19.25 12.99 -14.87
N GLN A 212 19.25 11.68 -14.60
CA GLN A 212 18.14 11.00 -13.92
C GLN A 212 17.90 11.55 -12.50
N ILE A 213 18.98 11.69 -11.71
CA ILE A 213 18.90 12.24 -10.35
C ILE A 213 18.42 13.69 -10.40
N PHE A 214 18.90 14.49 -11.34
CA PHE A 214 18.46 15.86 -11.50
C PHE A 214 16.97 15.92 -11.85
N ASP A 215 16.51 15.10 -12.79
CA ASP A 215 15.09 15.06 -13.16
C ASP A 215 14.18 14.74 -11.98
N ILE A 216 14.49 13.68 -11.20
CA ILE A 216 13.65 13.25 -10.10
C ILE A 216 13.87 14.03 -8.78
N SER A 217 14.77 15.02 -8.80
CA SER A 217 15.13 15.77 -7.57
C SER A 217 13.96 16.53 -6.97
N SER A 218 13.04 17.05 -7.78
CA SER A 218 11.83 17.71 -7.32
C SER A 218 10.98 16.78 -6.44
N GLY A 219 10.73 15.56 -6.93
CA GLY A 219 9.98 14.55 -6.18
C GLY A 219 10.64 14.13 -4.88
N LEU A 220 11.97 13.91 -4.91
CA LEU A 220 12.74 13.55 -3.72
C LEU A 220 12.66 14.64 -2.63
N LEU A 221 12.78 15.91 -3.02
CA LEU A 221 12.68 17.03 -2.07
C LEU A 221 11.26 17.16 -1.51
N ASN A 222 10.23 17.10 -2.35
CA ASN A 222 8.84 17.20 -1.91
C ASN A 222 8.44 16.02 -1.01
N TYR A 223 8.91 14.81 -1.30
CA TYR A 223 8.67 13.65 -0.46
C TYR A 223 9.32 13.81 0.93
N ARG A 224 10.55 14.31 0.98
CA ARG A 224 11.25 14.64 2.22
C ARG A 224 10.51 15.71 3.03
N PHE A 225 10.03 16.79 2.39
CA PHE A 225 9.23 17.81 3.06
C PHE A 225 7.91 17.25 3.61
N GLY A 226 7.23 16.39 2.87
CA GLY A 226 6.01 15.73 3.34
C GLY A 226 6.24 14.93 4.61
N TYR A 227 7.31 14.13 4.71
CA TYR A 227 7.65 13.41 5.94
C TYR A 227 7.99 14.34 7.09
N GLN A 228 8.77 15.38 6.87
CA GLN A 228 9.08 16.38 7.91
C GLN A 228 7.84 17.12 8.40
N TYR A 229 6.88 17.36 7.51
CA TYR A 229 5.61 17.97 7.87
C TYR A 229 4.74 17.03 8.70
N ILE A 230 4.66 15.76 8.33
CA ILE A 230 3.93 14.74 9.08
C ILE A 230 4.51 14.56 10.48
N ASP A 231 5.83 14.54 10.63
CA ASP A 231 6.50 14.47 11.93
C ASP A 231 6.17 15.68 12.82
N LYS A 232 6.12 16.88 12.23
CA LYS A 232 5.79 18.12 12.98
C LYS A 232 4.30 18.24 13.31
N THR A 233 3.43 17.69 12.46
CA THR A 233 1.96 17.74 12.61
C THR A 233 1.39 16.52 13.33
N ASN A 234 2.12 15.43 13.40
CA ASN A 234 1.85 14.34 14.33
C ASN A 234 2.04 14.94 15.74
N GLN A 235 0.97 15.57 16.20
CA GLN A 235 0.92 16.17 17.52
C GLN A 235 1.17 15.04 18.52
N GLU A 236 2.40 14.96 18.99
CA GLU A 236 2.72 14.14 20.14
C GLU A 236 1.72 14.43 21.24
N ILE A 237 1.37 13.40 21.97
CA ILE A 237 0.61 13.56 23.19
C ILE A 237 1.50 14.36 24.15
N LYS A 238 1.07 15.57 24.50
CA LYS A 238 1.88 16.51 25.30
C LYS A 238 1.30 16.76 26.68
N SER A 239 0.02 16.53 26.83
CA SER A 239 -0.65 16.79 28.10
C SER A 239 -0.25 15.79 29.17
N LYS A 240 0.04 16.27 30.37
CA LYS A 240 0.40 15.43 31.55
C LYS A 240 -0.69 14.42 31.94
N ILE A 241 -1.94 14.68 31.58
CA ILE A 241 -3.08 13.78 31.85
C ILE A 241 -2.87 12.36 31.33
N TRP A 242 -2.02 12.20 30.31
CA TRP A 242 -1.73 10.89 29.73
C TRP A 242 -0.73 10.07 30.55
N ASN A 243 0.03 10.69 31.45
CA ASN A 243 1.11 10.01 32.15
C ASN A 243 0.57 9.02 33.18
N GLY A 244 0.97 7.77 33.04
CA GLY A 244 0.68 6.72 34.01
C GLY A 244 -0.78 6.26 34.03
N LEU A 245 -1.57 6.53 33.00
CA LEU A 245 -2.95 6.06 32.95
C LEU A 245 -3.05 4.52 33.02
N SER A 246 -2.07 3.81 32.47
CA SER A 246 -2.00 2.33 32.53
C SER A 246 -1.86 1.76 33.94
N LYS A 247 -1.45 2.58 34.94
CA LYS A 247 -1.38 2.17 36.36
C LYS A 247 -2.76 2.02 36.98
N ASN A 248 -3.72 2.83 36.55
CA ASN A 248 -5.06 2.87 37.11
C ASN A 248 -6.09 2.15 36.21
N PHE A 249 -5.79 2.01 34.93
CA PHE A 249 -6.70 1.46 33.93
C PHE A 249 -6.04 0.34 33.13
N ASP A 250 -6.78 -0.76 32.97
CA ASP A 250 -6.33 -1.91 32.18
C ASP A 250 -6.51 -1.71 30.68
N GLN A 251 -7.46 -0.87 30.30
CA GLN A 251 -7.91 -0.74 28.91
C GLN A 251 -8.04 0.72 28.49
N ILE A 252 -7.70 0.97 27.24
CA ILE A 252 -8.02 2.20 26.54
C ILE A 252 -8.80 1.87 25.28
N ARG A 253 -9.98 2.46 25.10
CA ARG A 253 -10.91 2.09 24.03
C ARG A 253 -11.50 3.32 23.36
N MET A 254 -11.94 3.16 22.11
CA MET A 254 -12.75 4.18 21.45
C MET A 254 -14.21 4.06 21.88
N ILE A 255 -14.89 5.21 22.14
CA ILE A 255 -16.35 5.23 22.37
C ILE A 255 -17.08 4.63 21.17
N THR A 256 -16.63 4.92 19.96
CA THR A 256 -17.12 4.32 18.73
C THR A 256 -15.96 3.69 18.01
N PRO A 257 -15.77 2.38 18.14
CA PRO A 257 -14.74 1.66 17.41
C PRO A 257 -14.81 1.94 15.91
N LYS A 258 -13.69 2.37 15.34
CA LYS A 258 -13.52 2.64 13.91
C LYS A 258 -12.11 2.31 13.51
N ASN A 259 -11.94 1.79 12.30
CA ASN A 259 -10.63 1.63 11.69
C ASN A 259 -10.13 2.99 11.15
N GLN A 260 -9.51 3.79 12.02
CA GLN A 260 -9.07 5.17 11.71
C GLN A 260 -7.57 5.34 11.92
N SER A 261 -6.89 5.74 10.85
CA SER A 261 -5.45 6.04 10.89
C SER A 261 -5.10 7.20 11.84
N PHE A 262 -5.91 8.26 11.88
CA PHE A 262 -5.63 9.45 12.69
C PHE A 262 -5.43 9.14 14.18
N ILE A 263 -6.39 8.45 14.81
CA ILE A 263 -6.31 8.13 16.25
C ILE A 263 -5.20 7.10 16.49
N TYR A 264 -5.08 6.10 15.62
CA TYR A 264 -4.02 5.10 15.70
C TYR A 264 -2.63 5.72 15.62
N ASN A 265 -2.36 6.54 14.62
CA ASN A 265 -1.05 7.17 14.44
C ASN A 265 -0.68 8.06 15.64
N LYS A 266 -1.68 8.74 16.22
CA LYS A 266 -1.48 9.62 17.36
C LYS A 266 -1.18 8.85 18.66
N LEU A 267 -1.85 7.73 18.88
CA LEU A 267 -1.80 7.00 20.15
C LEU A 267 -0.92 5.75 20.12
N SER A 268 -0.53 5.25 18.94
CA SER A 268 0.16 3.96 18.81
C SER A 268 1.45 3.87 19.63
N ARG A 269 2.28 4.91 19.60
CA ARG A 269 3.51 4.98 20.39
C ARG A 269 3.21 5.02 21.90
N TYR A 270 2.28 5.88 22.30
CA TYR A 270 1.85 6.01 23.68
C TYR A 270 1.28 4.69 24.24
N LEU A 271 0.44 4.00 23.48
CA LEU A 271 -0.11 2.70 23.86
C LEU A 271 0.97 1.63 24.08
N LEU A 272 2.02 1.68 23.28
CA LEU A 272 3.17 0.78 23.40
C LEU A 272 4.01 1.10 24.63
N GLU A 273 4.27 2.39 24.89
CA GLU A 273 5.09 2.85 26.02
C GLU A 273 4.39 2.64 27.37
N GLU A 274 3.08 2.84 27.45
CA GLU A 274 2.28 2.71 28.66
C GLU A 274 1.84 1.27 28.99
N ASN A 275 2.00 0.32 28.05
CA ASN A 275 1.70 -1.11 28.26
C ASN A 275 0.27 -1.41 28.73
N PHE A 276 -0.75 -0.79 28.11
CA PHE A 276 -2.14 -1.19 28.36
C PHE A 276 -2.39 -2.67 28.05
N LYS A 277 -3.16 -3.36 28.88
CA LYS A 277 -3.48 -4.78 28.66
C LYS A 277 -4.33 -5.02 27.42
N LYS A 278 -5.25 -4.09 27.11
CA LYS A 278 -6.16 -4.20 25.96
C LYS A 278 -6.43 -2.83 25.33
N THR A 279 -6.56 -2.82 24.01
CA THR A 279 -7.03 -1.67 23.24
C THR A 279 -7.78 -2.12 22.00
N ASP A 280 -8.76 -1.32 21.55
CA ASP A 280 -9.41 -1.46 20.25
C ASP A 280 -8.94 -0.39 19.25
N ILE A 281 -7.91 0.38 19.61
CA ILE A 281 -7.32 1.39 18.78
C ILE A 281 -6.33 0.71 17.83
N ALA A 282 -6.78 0.46 16.61
CA ALA A 282 -5.98 -0.18 15.58
C ALA A 282 -6.27 0.45 14.21
N TYR A 283 -5.30 0.34 13.32
CA TYR A 283 -5.47 0.66 11.91
C TYR A 283 -4.98 -0.52 11.06
N LEU A 284 -5.93 -1.23 10.49
CA LEU A 284 -5.70 -2.44 9.73
C LEU A 284 -6.00 -2.20 8.25
N ALA A 285 -5.15 -2.70 7.38
CA ALA A 285 -5.35 -2.63 5.92
C ALA A 285 -6.59 -3.44 5.47
N ARG A 286 -6.92 -4.50 6.22
CA ARG A 286 -8.14 -5.30 6.04
C ARG A 286 -8.79 -5.46 7.39
N VAL A 287 -10.04 -5.05 7.50
CA VAL A 287 -10.82 -5.14 8.73
C VAL A 287 -12.15 -5.77 8.43
N ASN A 288 -12.56 -6.66 9.30
CA ASN A 288 -13.93 -7.18 9.27
C ASN A 288 -14.90 -6.06 9.67
N ARG A 289 -15.61 -5.49 8.68
CA ARG A 289 -16.53 -4.38 8.88
C ARG A 289 -17.70 -4.77 9.80
N GLN A 290 -18.19 -6.00 9.65
CA GLN A 290 -19.29 -6.49 10.48
C GLN A 290 -18.88 -6.58 11.95
N SER A 291 -17.67 -7.07 12.23
CA SER A 291 -17.13 -7.10 13.59
C SER A 291 -16.95 -5.70 14.19
N VAL A 292 -16.54 -4.71 13.42
CA VAL A 292 -16.44 -3.32 13.90
C VAL A 292 -17.82 -2.75 14.19
N ILE A 293 -18.79 -3.00 13.30
CA ILE A 293 -20.17 -2.55 13.45
C ILE A 293 -20.82 -3.23 14.67
N SER A 294 -20.67 -4.54 14.85
CA SER A 294 -21.23 -5.26 15.99
C SER A 294 -20.67 -4.76 17.33
N LYS A 295 -19.35 -4.56 17.42
CA LYS A 295 -18.71 -3.98 18.60
C LYS A 295 -19.17 -2.56 18.91
N LYS A 296 -19.40 -1.76 17.86
CA LYS A 296 -19.96 -0.41 18.03
C LYS A 296 -21.36 -0.48 18.64
N TYR A 297 -22.25 -1.34 18.11
CA TYR A 297 -23.60 -1.49 18.64
C TYR A 297 -23.60 -2.08 20.06
N GLU A 298 -22.73 -3.03 20.35
CA GLU A 298 -22.54 -3.59 21.71
C GLU A 298 -22.21 -2.46 22.70
N LEU A 299 -21.23 -1.62 22.40
CA LEU A 299 -20.87 -0.50 23.28
C LEU A 299 -22.00 0.54 23.42
N ILE A 300 -22.68 0.89 22.33
CA ILE A 300 -23.82 1.80 22.40
C ILE A 300 -24.93 1.24 23.29
N ASN A 301 -25.21 -0.05 23.19
CA ASN A 301 -26.21 -0.70 24.05
C ASN A 301 -25.80 -0.68 25.53
N LEU A 302 -24.54 -0.98 25.84
CA LEU A 302 -24.02 -0.90 27.21
C LEU A 302 -24.09 0.53 27.75
N PHE A 303 -23.80 1.54 26.97
CA PHE A 303 -23.97 2.94 27.38
C PHE A 303 -25.44 3.30 27.61
N ASN A 304 -26.36 2.88 26.75
CA ASN A 304 -27.78 3.15 26.90
C ASN A 304 -28.39 2.42 28.13
N GLN A 305 -27.86 1.27 28.50
CA GLN A 305 -28.23 0.52 29.69
C GLN A 305 -27.65 1.15 30.97
N LYS A 306 -26.89 2.23 30.89
CA LYS A 306 -26.16 2.85 31.98
C LYS A 306 -25.29 1.86 32.76
N ASN A 307 -24.65 0.92 32.06
CA ASN A 307 -23.72 0.00 32.70
C ASN A 307 -22.41 0.74 33.04
N PHE A 308 -22.27 1.16 34.30
CA PHE A 308 -21.15 1.90 34.80
C PHE A 308 -19.85 1.07 34.89
N GLU A 309 -19.97 -0.24 35.11
CA GLU A 309 -18.83 -1.16 35.30
C GLU A 309 -17.84 -1.11 34.13
N ILE A 310 -18.32 -0.78 32.90
CA ILE A 310 -17.46 -0.68 31.74
C ILE A 310 -16.40 0.43 31.86
N PHE A 311 -16.63 1.42 32.74
CA PHE A 311 -15.73 2.54 32.98
C PHE A 311 -14.71 2.30 34.11
N GLU A 312 -14.91 1.33 34.97
CA GLU A 312 -14.10 1.13 36.18
C GLU A 312 -12.62 0.92 35.86
N LYS A 313 -12.32 0.14 34.79
CA LYS A 313 -10.97 -0.18 34.39
C LYS A 313 -10.64 0.24 32.95
N THR A 314 -11.51 1.06 32.35
CA THR A 314 -11.41 1.45 30.94
C THR A 314 -11.48 2.96 30.81
N ILE A 315 -10.51 3.52 30.13
CA ILE A 315 -10.56 4.88 29.60
C ILE A 315 -11.18 4.84 28.21
N PHE A 316 -12.17 5.70 27.99
CA PHE A 316 -12.72 5.90 26.66
C PHE A 316 -12.21 7.18 26.02
N ILE A 317 -11.92 7.10 24.73
CA ILE A 317 -11.47 8.25 23.95
C ILE A 317 -12.36 8.47 22.72
N SER A 318 -12.43 9.72 22.29
CA SER A 318 -13.14 10.12 21.07
C SER A 318 -12.55 11.40 20.47
N ASN A 319 -12.62 11.52 19.16
CA ASN A 319 -12.41 12.78 18.44
C ASN A 319 -13.75 13.43 18.04
N ASN A 320 -14.88 12.84 18.40
CA ASN A 320 -16.21 13.31 18.00
C ASN A 320 -16.97 13.91 19.19
N THR A 321 -17.06 15.24 19.21
CA THR A 321 -17.73 16.00 20.28
C THR A 321 -19.21 15.67 20.42
N ASN A 322 -19.93 15.37 19.32
CA ASN A 322 -21.35 15.06 19.40
C ASN A 322 -21.62 13.74 20.15
N ILE A 323 -20.78 12.74 19.93
CA ILE A 323 -20.88 11.47 20.63
C ILE A 323 -20.60 11.66 22.13
N VAL A 324 -19.57 12.43 22.44
CA VAL A 324 -19.23 12.75 23.84
C VAL A 324 -20.34 13.56 24.52
N ARG A 325 -20.97 14.50 23.81
CA ARG A 325 -22.12 15.25 24.34
C ARG A 325 -23.29 14.33 24.69
N ASN A 326 -23.61 13.37 23.83
CA ASN A 326 -24.66 12.39 24.12
C ASN A 326 -24.32 11.55 25.35
N LEU A 327 -23.06 11.09 25.47
CA LEU A 327 -22.61 10.36 26.65
C LEU A 327 -22.68 11.22 27.92
N TYR A 328 -22.32 12.50 27.84
CA TYR A 328 -22.45 13.44 28.94
C TYR A 328 -23.89 13.58 29.44
N TYR A 329 -24.89 13.63 28.55
CA TYR A 329 -26.29 13.65 28.97
C TYR A 329 -26.75 12.38 29.66
N LEU A 330 -26.18 11.24 29.30
CA LEU A 330 -26.51 9.95 29.94
C LEU A 330 -25.88 9.81 31.35
N TYR A 331 -24.65 10.33 31.54
CA TYR A 331 -23.81 10.11 32.73
C TYR A 331 -23.33 11.43 33.35
N LYS A 332 -24.22 12.39 33.46
CA LYS A 332 -23.90 13.82 33.73
C LYS A 332 -22.95 14.07 34.90
N ASN A 333 -23.09 13.34 36.02
CA ASN A 333 -22.29 13.51 37.23
C ASN A 333 -21.51 12.26 37.64
N GLU A 334 -21.48 11.26 36.79
CA GLU A 334 -20.88 9.96 37.09
C GLU A 334 -19.51 9.79 36.43
N LEU A 335 -19.23 10.54 35.38
CA LEU A 335 -18.00 10.47 34.58
C LEU A 335 -17.31 11.82 34.52
N TYR A 336 -15.99 11.76 34.39
CA TYR A 336 -15.11 12.90 34.17
C TYR A 336 -14.78 13.02 32.68
N TYR A 337 -14.79 14.23 32.13
CA TYR A 337 -14.61 14.54 30.72
C TYR A 337 -13.49 15.55 30.55
N TYR A 338 -12.46 15.16 29.84
CA TYR A 338 -11.31 16.01 29.57
C TYR A 338 -11.09 16.16 28.06
N TYR A 339 -10.79 17.35 27.59
CA TYR A 339 -10.42 17.57 26.21
C TYR A 339 -8.95 18.02 26.15
N ARG A 340 -8.07 17.14 25.70
CA ARG A 340 -6.63 17.40 25.58
C ARG A 340 -6.09 16.79 24.29
N ASP A 341 -5.11 17.44 23.72
CA ASP A 341 -4.43 16.99 22.50
C ASP A 341 -5.40 16.62 21.37
N ASN A 342 -6.48 17.40 21.18
CA ASN A 342 -7.56 17.18 20.21
C ASN A 342 -8.31 15.83 20.38
N LEU A 343 -8.29 15.28 21.58
CA LEU A 343 -9.04 14.07 21.96
C LEU A 343 -9.83 14.32 23.22
N TRP A 344 -11.03 13.76 23.28
CA TRP A 344 -11.80 13.61 24.49
C TRP A 344 -11.32 12.35 25.21
N ILE A 345 -11.12 12.50 26.52
CA ILE A 345 -10.76 11.43 27.46
C ILE A 345 -11.89 11.35 28.47
N ILE A 346 -12.46 10.15 28.66
CA ILE A 346 -13.59 9.93 29.54
C ILE A 346 -13.22 8.82 30.53
N SER A 347 -13.43 9.10 31.81
CA SER A 347 -13.01 8.25 32.92
C SER A 347 -14.08 8.21 34.01
N ALA A 348 -14.16 7.11 34.76
CA ALA A 348 -14.95 7.00 35.97
C ALA A 348 -14.29 7.71 37.17
N VAL A 349 -13.00 7.96 37.11
CA VAL A 349 -12.21 8.55 38.20
C VAL A 349 -11.66 9.88 37.76
N SER A 350 -11.53 10.84 38.67
CA SER A 350 -10.81 12.08 38.38
C SER A 350 -9.35 11.78 38.02
N LEU A 351 -8.89 12.39 36.95
CA LEU A 351 -7.49 12.29 36.52
C LEU A 351 -6.75 13.56 36.97
N ASP A 352 -5.53 13.38 37.44
CA ASP A 352 -4.65 14.51 37.77
C ASP A 352 -4.30 15.28 36.48
N VAL A 353 -4.65 16.56 36.42
CA VAL A 353 -4.55 17.43 35.23
C VAL A 353 -3.33 18.32 35.32
#